data_e290ef923336b103e67d3502650c61c7
#
_entry.id   e290ef923336b103e67d3502650c61c7
#
_cell.length_a   1.000
_cell.length_b   1.000
_cell.length_c   1.000
_cell.angle_alpha   90.00
_cell.angle_beta   90.00
_cell.angle_gamma   90.00
#
_symmetry.space_group_name_H-M   'P 1'
#
loop_
_entity.id
_entity.type
_entity.pdbx_description
1 polymer ?
#
loop_
_entity_poly.entity_id
_entity_poly.type
_entity_poly.pdbx_seq_one_letter_code
_entity_poly.pdbx_strand_id
1 'polypeptide(L)'
;MYSKLHRPEKNELGVSVNAGSCVKLAHYLDKESGIGKFFFSQNQDSVPLTEVIQKIDNNKKTLKNNQDKFYMLSYNPSQREIAHLIKEVTGKDNVVALSSLTDKEIEKVVSEFQDYVRDCMDIYARNFNRNKDLSSEDLLWFGRVETERHYTYLDEEVKDGLRSKGDLKEGLQLHAHVIVSRMDVTQTISLSPLAKSMGNVNVLNGKAVKNGFSMKGWQVDCFQHFGNKYGYIANADERFYYHDSSYSSYKNKIQNKIIHEVMEDMKEERQFMTGARNITLILHPTKKSVKLYLKQKIKNILLENELVI
;
A
#
# COMPACT_ATOMS: atom_id res chain seq x y z
N MET A 1 -5.25 -3.83 -4.87
CA MET A 1 -3.82 -3.82 -4.47
C MET A 1 -3.19 -2.46 -4.71
N TYR A 2 -2.55 -1.88 -3.70
CA TYR A 2 -1.87 -0.58 -3.81
C TYR A 2 -0.37 -0.73 -3.66
N SER A 3 0.36 -0.46 -4.73
CA SER A 3 1.82 -0.46 -4.74
C SER A 3 2.35 0.96 -4.58
N LYS A 4 3.35 1.16 -3.72
CA LYS A 4 3.90 2.48 -3.40
C LYS A 4 5.42 2.46 -3.43
N LEU A 5 6.00 3.45 -4.10
CA LEU A 5 7.41 3.81 -3.94
C LEU A 5 7.53 4.89 -2.87
N HIS A 6 8.31 4.62 -1.83
CA HIS A 6 8.62 5.60 -0.81
C HIS A 6 9.75 6.50 -1.29
N ARG A 7 9.45 7.80 -1.42
CA ARG A 7 10.49 8.77 -1.80
C ARG A 7 11.45 8.96 -0.64
N PRO A 8 12.76 8.85 -0.87
CA PRO A 8 13.74 9.08 0.18
C PRO A 8 13.65 10.50 0.73
N GLU A 9 13.74 10.63 2.03
CA GLU A 9 13.89 11.93 2.68
C GLU A 9 15.29 12.51 2.38
N LYS A 10 15.39 13.82 2.51
CA LYS A 10 16.67 14.52 2.42
C LYS A 10 17.05 15.04 3.80
N ASN A 11 18.33 14.95 4.12
CA ASN A 11 18.87 15.57 5.32
C ASN A 11 18.99 17.10 5.15
N GLU A 12 19.42 17.79 6.19
CA GLU A 12 19.59 19.26 6.22
C GLU A 12 20.53 19.77 5.11
N LEU A 13 21.47 18.96 4.66
CA LEU A 13 22.39 19.27 3.56
C LEU A 13 21.80 18.94 2.17
N GLY A 14 20.54 18.55 2.07
CA GLY A 14 19.87 18.19 0.84
C GLY A 14 20.29 16.84 0.25
N VAL A 15 21.09 16.04 0.99
CA VAL A 15 21.52 14.69 0.58
C VAL A 15 20.46 13.68 0.98
N SER A 16 20.16 12.75 0.08
CA SER A 16 19.22 11.68 0.35
C SER A 16 19.70 10.76 1.47
N VAL A 17 18.80 10.36 2.34
CA VAL A 17 19.07 9.36 3.40
C VAL A 17 19.44 7.99 2.80
N ASN A 18 18.96 7.69 1.58
CA ASN A 18 19.27 6.44 0.87
C ASN A 18 20.62 6.46 0.13
N ALA A 19 21.36 7.56 0.18
CA ALA A 19 22.75 7.62 -0.30
C ALA A 19 23.73 6.92 0.65
N GLY A 20 23.33 6.69 1.91
CA GLY A 20 24.10 5.97 2.93
C GLY A 20 23.89 4.45 2.88
N SER A 21 24.03 3.83 4.05
CA SER A 21 23.73 2.40 4.27
C SER A 21 22.24 2.17 4.47
N CYS A 22 21.75 0.99 4.07
CA CYS A 22 20.37 0.57 4.28
C CYS A 22 20.09 0.06 5.71
N VAL A 23 21.10 0.03 6.58
CA VAL A 23 21.00 -0.52 7.97
C VAL A 23 19.78 -0.03 8.72
N LYS A 24 19.52 1.29 8.73
CA LYS A 24 18.37 1.86 9.45
C LYS A 24 17.04 1.34 8.93
N LEU A 25 16.88 1.27 7.61
CA LEU A 25 15.66 0.77 6.98
C LEU A 25 15.51 -0.74 7.22
N ALA A 26 16.58 -1.51 7.05
CA ALA A 26 16.55 -2.95 7.25
C ALA A 26 16.20 -3.31 8.71
N HIS A 27 16.80 -2.64 9.70
CA HIS A 27 16.42 -2.81 11.10
C HIS A 27 14.99 -2.33 11.42
N TYR A 28 14.54 -1.27 10.76
CA TYR A 28 13.15 -0.83 10.92
C TYR A 28 12.16 -1.91 10.49
N LEU A 29 12.42 -2.56 9.37
CA LEU A 29 11.60 -3.66 8.87
C LEU A 29 11.77 -4.95 9.69
N ASP A 30 12.89 -5.12 10.39
CA ASP A 30 13.18 -6.32 11.19
C ASP A 30 12.57 -6.29 12.62
N LYS A 31 11.90 -5.22 13.00
CA LYS A 31 11.37 -5.04 14.36
C LYS A 31 10.20 -5.95 14.71
N GLU A 32 9.45 -6.42 13.73
CA GLU A 32 8.28 -7.24 13.98
C GLU A 32 8.67 -8.70 14.18
N SER A 33 8.14 -9.29 15.24
CA SER A 33 8.24 -10.72 15.56
C SER A 33 6.98 -11.44 15.08
N GLY A 34 7.10 -12.63 14.50
CA GLY A 34 5.94 -13.43 14.09
C GLY A 34 6.16 -14.22 12.81
N ILE A 35 5.08 -14.72 12.23
CA ILE A 35 5.08 -15.40 10.94
C ILE A 35 5.45 -14.37 9.86
N GLY A 36 6.38 -14.72 8.97
CA GLY A 36 6.94 -13.79 7.98
C GLY A 36 8.15 -12.97 8.46
N LYS A 37 8.68 -13.28 9.64
CA LYS A 37 9.79 -12.55 10.30
C LYS A 37 11.11 -12.50 9.54
N PHE A 38 11.31 -13.35 8.54
CA PHE A 38 12.51 -13.34 7.72
C PHE A 38 12.30 -12.51 6.45
N PHE A 39 13.38 -11.93 5.98
CA PHE A 39 13.37 -11.40 4.63
C PHE A 39 13.31 -12.53 3.62
N PHE A 40 12.72 -12.26 2.47
CA PHE A 40 12.71 -13.16 1.31
C PHE A 40 13.25 -12.43 0.07
N SER A 41 13.64 -13.17 -0.92
CA SER A 41 14.12 -12.66 -2.20
C SER A 41 13.46 -13.40 -3.36
N GLN A 42 13.94 -13.19 -4.58
CA GLN A 42 13.46 -13.93 -5.75
C GLN A 42 13.55 -15.44 -5.56
N ASN A 43 14.65 -15.91 -4.98
CA ASN A 43 14.99 -17.34 -4.94
C ASN A 43 15.12 -17.90 -3.51
N GLN A 44 14.81 -17.11 -2.46
CA GLN A 44 14.98 -17.52 -1.08
C GLN A 44 13.80 -17.02 -0.24
N ASP A 45 13.21 -17.91 0.57
CA ASP A 45 12.09 -17.59 1.46
C ASP A 45 12.56 -17.06 2.81
N SER A 46 13.83 -17.28 3.14
CA SER A 46 14.42 -16.85 4.41
C SER A 46 15.82 -16.31 4.18
N VAL A 47 15.98 -15.00 4.38
CA VAL A 47 17.26 -14.30 4.25
C VAL A 47 17.54 -13.57 5.57
N PRO A 48 18.71 -13.77 6.20
CA PRO A 48 19.03 -13.08 7.44
C PRO A 48 19.30 -11.58 7.19
N LEU A 49 18.92 -10.74 8.17
CA LEU A 49 19.10 -9.29 8.12
C LEU A 49 20.52 -8.83 7.72
N THR A 50 21.53 -9.52 8.28
CA THR A 50 22.95 -9.20 8.00
C THR A 50 23.30 -9.36 6.53
N GLU A 51 22.74 -10.38 5.88
CA GLU A 51 22.94 -10.63 4.44
C GLU A 51 22.25 -9.58 3.60
N VAL A 52 21.03 -9.16 3.96
CA VAL A 52 20.30 -8.07 3.30
C VAL A 52 21.15 -6.80 3.30
N ILE A 53 21.62 -6.39 4.48
CA ILE A 53 22.44 -5.18 4.64
C ILE A 53 23.72 -5.29 3.80
N GLN A 54 24.43 -6.41 3.92
CA GLN A 54 25.70 -6.60 3.22
C GLN A 54 25.52 -6.55 1.69
N LYS A 55 24.51 -7.24 1.15
CA LYS A 55 24.26 -7.30 -0.29
C LYS A 55 23.84 -5.94 -0.85
N ILE A 56 22.88 -5.25 -0.20
CA ILE A 56 22.38 -3.94 -0.66
C ILE A 56 23.50 -2.89 -0.59
N ASP A 57 24.23 -2.80 0.52
CA ASP A 57 25.26 -1.77 0.71
C ASP A 57 26.48 -1.96 -0.22
N ASN A 58 26.77 -3.19 -0.63
CA ASN A 58 27.84 -3.49 -1.55
C ASN A 58 27.45 -3.36 -3.02
N ASN A 59 26.15 -3.32 -3.35
CA ASN A 59 25.66 -3.19 -4.71
C ASN A 59 25.61 -1.72 -5.18
N LYS A 60 26.76 -1.05 -5.26
CA LYS A 60 26.90 0.40 -5.46
C LYS A 60 27.91 0.82 -6.52
N LYS A 61 28.43 -0.10 -7.32
CA LYS A 61 29.43 0.19 -8.34
C LYS A 61 28.93 1.33 -9.25
N THR A 62 29.77 2.28 -9.57
CA THR A 62 29.49 3.45 -10.39
C THR A 62 28.56 4.52 -9.78
N LEU A 63 27.93 4.27 -8.62
CA LEU A 63 27.10 5.28 -7.96
C LEU A 63 27.96 6.32 -7.24
N LYS A 64 27.59 7.59 -7.41
CA LYS A 64 28.20 8.69 -6.64
C LYS A 64 27.73 8.66 -5.18
N ASN A 65 28.52 9.23 -4.29
CA ASN A 65 28.23 9.24 -2.84
C ASN A 65 26.92 9.94 -2.45
N ASN A 66 26.43 10.86 -3.28
CA ASN A 66 25.18 11.59 -3.05
C ASN A 66 23.98 11.00 -3.80
N GLN A 67 24.13 9.87 -4.47
CA GLN A 67 23.04 9.19 -5.18
C GLN A 67 22.41 8.13 -4.29
N ASP A 68 21.07 7.98 -4.43
CA ASP A 68 20.35 6.88 -3.81
C ASP A 68 20.95 5.54 -4.22
N LYS A 69 21.19 4.66 -3.26
CA LYS A 69 21.71 3.30 -3.49
C LYS A 69 20.58 2.26 -3.51
N PHE A 70 19.48 2.57 -2.84
CA PHE A 70 18.34 1.69 -2.73
C PHE A 70 17.04 2.50 -2.65
N TYR A 71 15.92 1.82 -2.84
CA TYR A 71 14.57 2.34 -2.68
C TYR A 71 13.75 1.39 -1.82
N MET A 72 12.71 1.94 -1.18
CA MET A 72 11.71 1.16 -0.46
C MET A 72 10.42 1.16 -1.27
N LEU A 73 9.90 -0.04 -1.53
CA LEU A 73 8.58 -0.25 -2.10
C LEU A 73 7.67 -0.83 -1.01
N SER A 74 6.36 -0.65 -1.15
CA SER A 74 5.39 -1.40 -0.37
C SER A 74 4.23 -1.88 -1.23
N TYR A 75 3.72 -3.06 -0.90
CA TYR A 75 2.58 -3.71 -1.52
C TYR A 75 1.50 -3.88 -0.47
N ASN A 76 0.38 -3.19 -0.68
CA ASN A 76 -0.68 -3.03 0.32
C ASN A 76 -2.00 -3.48 -0.29
N PRO A 77 -2.41 -4.74 -0.10
CA PRO A 77 -3.75 -5.17 -0.48
C PRO A 77 -4.81 -4.51 0.39
N SER A 78 -6.00 -4.34 -0.15
CA SER A 78 -7.17 -3.96 0.63
C SER A 78 -7.62 -5.10 1.55
N GLN A 79 -8.43 -4.81 2.54
CA GLN A 79 -8.97 -5.88 3.42
C GLN A 79 -9.78 -6.92 2.62
N ARG A 80 -10.49 -6.50 1.56
CA ARG A 80 -11.22 -7.40 0.66
C ARG A 80 -10.28 -8.28 -0.16
N GLU A 81 -9.21 -7.72 -0.69
CA GLU A 81 -8.18 -8.49 -1.40
C GLU A 81 -7.51 -9.50 -0.48
N ILE A 82 -7.21 -9.14 0.77
CA ILE A 82 -6.65 -10.07 1.76
C ILE A 82 -7.64 -11.18 2.09
N ALA A 83 -8.92 -10.84 2.33
CA ALA A 83 -9.96 -11.82 2.61
C ALA A 83 -10.14 -12.79 1.43
N HIS A 84 -10.10 -12.29 0.19
CA HIS A 84 -10.16 -13.11 -1.01
C HIS A 84 -8.95 -14.04 -1.11
N LEU A 85 -7.74 -13.53 -0.90
CA LEU A 85 -6.51 -14.35 -0.89
C LEU A 85 -6.58 -15.46 0.17
N ILE A 86 -7.06 -15.14 1.38
CA ILE A 86 -7.26 -16.13 2.44
C ILE A 86 -8.23 -17.21 1.98
N LYS A 87 -9.35 -16.84 1.36
CA LYS A 87 -10.32 -17.79 0.83
C LYS A 87 -9.70 -18.72 -0.22
N GLU A 88 -8.96 -18.16 -1.19
CA GLU A 88 -8.31 -18.94 -2.24
C GLU A 88 -7.28 -19.93 -1.66
N VAL A 89 -6.54 -19.52 -0.64
CA VAL A 89 -5.45 -20.35 -0.07
C VAL A 89 -5.96 -21.36 0.97
N THR A 90 -6.95 -20.99 1.76
CA THR A 90 -7.42 -21.80 2.92
C THR A 90 -8.81 -22.40 2.75
N GLY A 91 -9.60 -21.91 1.79
CA GLY A 91 -11.00 -22.25 1.62
C GLY A 91 -11.95 -21.62 2.66
N LYS A 92 -11.44 -20.74 3.55
CA LYS A 92 -12.23 -20.09 4.60
C LYS A 92 -12.82 -18.77 4.13
N ASP A 93 -14.14 -18.65 4.23
CA ASP A 93 -14.87 -17.41 3.96
C ASP A 93 -15.02 -16.53 5.20
N ASN A 94 -15.28 -15.24 4.98
CA ASN A 94 -15.63 -14.26 6.01
C ASN A 94 -14.59 -14.10 7.14
N VAL A 95 -13.32 -14.29 6.82
CA VAL A 95 -12.22 -14.06 7.77
C VAL A 95 -12.01 -12.55 7.92
N VAL A 96 -12.21 -12.03 9.12
CA VAL A 96 -12.08 -10.60 9.45
C VAL A 96 -10.81 -10.27 10.21
N ALA A 97 -10.10 -11.28 10.73
CA ALA A 97 -8.84 -11.11 11.43
C ALA A 97 -7.96 -12.36 11.24
N LEU A 98 -6.65 -12.17 11.09
CA LEU A 98 -5.70 -13.28 10.93
C LEU A 98 -5.65 -14.20 12.16
N SER A 99 -5.97 -13.68 13.34
CA SER A 99 -6.05 -14.48 14.59
C SER A 99 -7.10 -15.60 14.57
N SER A 100 -8.02 -15.59 13.60
CA SER A 100 -8.99 -16.69 13.40
C SER A 100 -8.42 -17.86 12.57
N LEU A 101 -7.22 -17.72 12.03
CA LEU A 101 -6.52 -18.74 11.27
C LEU A 101 -5.52 -19.46 12.17
N THR A 102 -5.20 -20.70 11.84
CA THR A 102 -4.08 -21.43 12.42
C THR A 102 -2.76 -20.91 11.87
N ASP A 103 -1.66 -21.12 12.62
CA ASP A 103 -0.31 -20.71 12.17
C ASP A 103 0.04 -21.28 10.80
N LYS A 104 -0.31 -22.55 10.53
CA LYS A 104 -0.10 -23.18 9.23
C LYS A 104 -0.89 -22.51 8.08
N GLU A 105 -2.08 -22.04 8.37
CA GLU A 105 -2.88 -21.30 7.38
C GLU A 105 -2.29 -19.91 7.15
N ILE A 106 -1.84 -19.23 8.20
CA ILE A 106 -1.16 -17.94 8.06
C ILE A 106 0.14 -18.10 7.27
N GLU A 107 0.95 -19.14 7.56
CA GLU A 107 2.17 -19.45 6.79
C GLU A 107 1.86 -19.64 5.29
N LYS A 108 0.81 -20.37 4.94
CA LYS A 108 0.39 -20.55 3.53
C LYS A 108 0.00 -19.24 2.88
N VAL A 109 -0.79 -18.41 3.57
CA VAL A 109 -1.22 -17.10 3.05
C VAL A 109 -0.03 -16.17 2.88
N VAL A 110 0.92 -16.15 3.83
CA VAL A 110 2.15 -15.37 3.75
C VAL A 110 3.02 -15.85 2.57
N SER A 111 3.20 -17.17 2.40
CA SER A 111 3.95 -17.73 1.27
C SER A 111 3.34 -17.36 -0.08
N GLU A 112 2.03 -17.48 -0.23
CA GLU A 112 1.34 -17.09 -1.48
C GLU A 112 1.46 -15.59 -1.74
N PHE A 113 1.42 -14.77 -0.69
CA PHE A 113 1.63 -13.33 -0.84
C PHE A 113 3.07 -12.98 -1.17
N GLN A 114 4.07 -13.74 -0.70
CA GLN A 114 5.47 -13.61 -1.13
C GLN A 114 5.60 -13.90 -2.62
N ASP A 115 4.93 -14.93 -3.13
CA ASP A 115 4.94 -15.26 -4.58
C ASP A 115 4.30 -14.16 -5.41
N TYR A 116 3.21 -13.58 -4.93
CA TYR A 116 2.63 -12.39 -5.56
C TYR A 116 3.60 -11.20 -5.58
N VAL A 117 4.35 -10.97 -4.51
CA VAL A 117 5.36 -9.90 -4.46
C VAL A 117 6.50 -10.17 -5.44
N ARG A 118 6.93 -11.43 -5.63
CA ARG A 118 7.92 -11.84 -6.66
C ARG A 118 7.44 -11.47 -8.05
N ASP A 119 6.18 -11.78 -8.37
CA ASP A 119 5.55 -11.38 -9.63
C ASP A 119 5.53 -9.86 -9.80
N CYS A 120 5.21 -9.12 -8.74
CA CYS A 120 5.23 -7.66 -8.76
C CYS A 120 6.64 -7.07 -8.95
N MET A 121 7.67 -7.73 -8.44
CA MET A 121 9.06 -7.32 -8.70
C MET A 121 9.46 -7.56 -10.16
N ASP A 122 8.90 -8.58 -10.80
CA ASP A 122 9.06 -8.81 -12.22
C ASP A 122 8.38 -7.69 -13.06
N ILE A 123 7.16 -7.30 -12.66
CA ILE A 123 6.46 -6.15 -13.26
C ILE A 123 7.28 -4.86 -13.04
N TYR A 124 7.87 -4.67 -11.84
CA TYR A 124 8.74 -3.53 -11.54
C TYR A 124 9.96 -3.48 -12.45
N ALA A 125 10.63 -4.62 -12.67
CA ALA A 125 11.80 -4.71 -13.54
C ALA A 125 11.46 -4.32 -14.99
N ARG A 126 10.41 -4.92 -15.56
CA ARG A 126 9.96 -4.64 -16.93
C ARG A 126 9.54 -3.18 -17.13
N ASN A 127 9.01 -2.54 -16.12
CA ASN A 127 8.55 -1.14 -16.19
C ASN A 127 9.66 -0.11 -16.45
N PHE A 128 10.94 -0.47 -16.27
CA PHE A 128 12.05 0.40 -16.63
C PHE A 128 12.24 0.59 -18.13
N ASN A 129 11.62 -0.24 -18.97
CA ASN A 129 11.65 -0.13 -20.43
C ASN A 129 13.09 0.06 -20.97
N ARG A 130 14.02 -0.77 -20.52
CA ARG A 130 15.41 -0.73 -20.98
C ARG A 130 15.55 -1.45 -22.33
N ASN A 131 16.71 -1.26 -23.00
CA ASN A 131 17.01 -1.97 -24.24
C ASN A 131 17.18 -3.49 -24.03
N LYS A 132 17.27 -3.94 -22.79
CA LYS A 132 17.25 -5.33 -22.36
C LYS A 132 15.92 -5.57 -21.64
N ASP A 133 15.27 -6.69 -21.94
CA ASP A 133 14.14 -7.16 -21.15
C ASP A 133 14.67 -7.55 -19.76
N LEU A 134 14.26 -6.77 -18.75
CA LEU A 134 14.64 -7.00 -17.37
C LEU A 134 13.58 -7.85 -16.68
N SER A 135 14.04 -8.75 -15.84
CA SER A 135 13.21 -9.57 -14.93
C SER A 135 13.56 -9.26 -13.47
N SER A 136 12.79 -9.83 -12.56
CA SER A 136 13.07 -9.75 -11.13
C SER A 136 14.42 -10.36 -10.73
N GLU A 137 14.95 -11.30 -11.53
CA GLU A 137 16.28 -11.88 -11.33
C GLU A 137 17.44 -10.92 -11.64
N ASP A 138 17.20 -9.92 -12.49
CA ASP A 138 18.15 -8.84 -12.73
C ASP A 138 18.22 -7.84 -11.58
N LEU A 139 17.26 -7.87 -10.66
CA LEU A 139 17.18 -6.95 -9.52
C LEU A 139 17.81 -7.56 -8.28
N LEU A 140 18.54 -6.75 -7.52
CA LEU A 140 18.90 -7.10 -6.15
C LEU A 140 17.87 -6.50 -5.20
N TRP A 141 17.03 -7.35 -4.60
CA TRP A 141 15.96 -6.93 -3.73
C TRP A 141 15.68 -7.95 -2.62
N PHE A 142 15.12 -7.45 -1.53
CA PHE A 142 14.67 -8.24 -0.39
C PHE A 142 13.35 -7.70 0.11
N GLY A 143 12.39 -8.57 0.29
CA GLY A 143 11.05 -8.27 0.79
C GLY A 143 10.85 -8.78 2.21
N ARG A 144 9.91 -8.18 2.91
CA ARG A 144 9.40 -8.67 4.19
C ARG A 144 7.89 -8.54 4.20
N VAL A 145 7.20 -9.60 4.58
CA VAL A 145 5.75 -9.58 4.78
C VAL A 145 5.47 -9.27 6.24
N GLU A 146 4.55 -8.35 6.46
CA GLU A 146 4.06 -7.96 7.78
C GLU A 146 2.56 -8.27 7.85
N THR A 147 2.12 -8.80 8.98
CA THR A 147 0.73 -9.23 9.22
C THR A 147 -0.05 -8.26 10.10
N GLU A 148 0.63 -7.30 10.69
CA GLU A 148 0.08 -6.33 11.63
C GLU A 148 0.42 -4.91 11.22
N ARG A 149 -0.37 -3.96 11.70
CA ARG A 149 -0.08 -2.53 11.61
C ARG A 149 -0.42 -1.86 12.92
N HIS A 150 0.38 -0.87 13.26
CA HIS A 150 0.17 -0.07 14.46
C HIS A 150 -0.26 1.34 14.11
N TYR A 151 -1.08 1.94 14.98
CA TYR A 151 -1.45 3.34 14.87
C TYR A 151 -0.23 4.24 15.09
N THR A 152 -0.13 5.27 14.26
CA THR A 152 0.93 6.27 14.30
C THR A 152 0.37 7.65 14.63
N TYR A 153 1.21 8.62 14.92
CA TYR A 153 0.78 10.02 15.12
C TYR A 153 0.12 10.65 13.88
N LEU A 154 0.27 10.05 12.71
CA LEU A 154 -0.32 10.55 11.47
C LEU A 154 -1.78 10.11 11.31
N ASP A 155 -2.18 9.06 12.01
CA ASP A 155 -3.53 8.52 11.94
C ASP A 155 -4.54 9.47 12.60
N GLU A 156 -5.70 9.66 11.98
CA GLU A 156 -6.75 10.58 12.49
C GLU A 156 -7.28 10.12 13.84
N GLU A 157 -7.41 8.81 14.05
CA GLU A 157 -7.88 8.22 15.30
C GLU A 157 -6.96 8.56 16.49
N VAL A 158 -5.64 8.67 16.24
CA VAL A 158 -4.68 9.10 17.28
C VAL A 158 -4.77 10.59 17.50
N LYS A 159 -4.92 11.41 16.45
CA LYS A 159 -5.09 12.87 16.57
C LYS A 159 -6.40 13.25 17.28
N ASP A 160 -7.46 12.46 17.05
CA ASP A 160 -8.77 12.64 17.67
C ASP A 160 -8.82 12.06 19.12
N GLY A 161 -7.73 11.41 19.59
CA GLY A 161 -7.64 10.78 20.92
C GLY A 161 -8.51 9.52 21.09
N LEU A 162 -8.91 8.89 19.99
CA LEU A 162 -9.70 7.65 19.97
C LEU A 162 -8.83 6.40 20.12
N ARG A 163 -7.57 6.49 19.73
CA ARG A 163 -6.55 5.44 19.81
C ARG A 163 -5.22 6.02 20.25
N SER A 164 -4.36 5.19 20.81
CA SER A 164 -3.00 5.57 21.19
C SER A 164 -2.02 5.17 20.08
N LYS A 165 -0.91 5.92 19.96
CA LYS A 165 0.20 5.47 19.13
C LYS A 165 0.69 4.12 19.61
N GLY A 166 0.88 3.17 18.69
CA GLY A 166 1.35 1.83 18.99
C GLY A 166 0.24 0.82 19.20
N ASP A 167 -1.03 1.23 19.31
CA ASP A 167 -2.17 0.29 19.32
C ASP A 167 -2.22 -0.46 17.98
N LEU A 168 -2.62 -1.73 18.03
CA LEU A 168 -2.82 -2.54 16.82
C LEU A 168 -4.01 -2.03 16.01
N LYS A 169 -3.86 -1.97 14.69
CA LYS A 169 -4.97 -1.68 13.78
C LYS A 169 -5.83 -2.92 13.61
N GLU A 170 -7.13 -2.72 13.64
CA GLU A 170 -8.11 -3.78 13.47
C GLU A 170 -8.18 -4.30 12.03
N GLY A 171 -8.70 -5.52 11.87
CA GLY A 171 -8.94 -6.13 10.57
C GLY A 171 -7.71 -6.82 9.98
N LEU A 172 -7.80 -7.12 8.69
CA LEU A 172 -6.75 -7.79 7.94
C LEU A 172 -5.68 -6.79 7.53
N GLN A 173 -4.44 -6.97 8.01
CA GLN A 173 -3.36 -5.99 7.85
C GLN A 173 -2.15 -6.51 7.06
N LEU A 174 -2.30 -7.63 6.35
CA LEU A 174 -1.23 -8.23 5.52
C LEU A 174 -0.68 -7.21 4.50
N HIS A 175 0.62 -7.02 4.49
CA HIS A 175 1.30 -6.16 3.53
C HIS A 175 2.79 -6.54 3.42
N ALA A 176 3.47 -6.01 2.41
CA ALA A 176 4.89 -6.26 2.24
C ALA A 176 5.67 -4.97 2.03
N HIS A 177 6.87 -4.95 2.56
CA HIS A 177 7.89 -3.95 2.29
C HIS A 177 9.05 -4.59 1.53
N VAL A 178 9.59 -3.89 0.55
CA VAL A 178 10.72 -4.36 -0.26
C VAL A 178 11.81 -3.31 -0.28
N ILE A 179 13.04 -3.72 0.03
CA ILE A 179 14.25 -2.93 -0.22
C ILE A 179 14.82 -3.39 -1.55
N VAL A 180 14.89 -2.51 -2.52
CA VAL A 180 15.45 -2.79 -3.85
C VAL A 180 16.67 -1.92 -4.11
N SER A 181 17.77 -2.53 -4.53
CA SER A 181 18.97 -1.81 -4.93
C SER A 181 18.73 -0.99 -6.19
N ARG A 182 19.38 0.16 -6.29
CA ARG A 182 19.39 0.95 -7.53
C ARG A 182 20.17 0.28 -8.65
N MET A 183 21.19 -0.49 -8.33
CA MET A 183 21.95 -1.23 -9.34
C MET A 183 21.37 -2.62 -9.54
N ASP A 184 21.39 -3.10 -10.77
CA ASP A 184 21.09 -4.50 -11.08
C ASP A 184 22.09 -5.44 -10.38
N VAL A 185 21.83 -6.74 -10.37
CA VAL A 185 22.70 -7.74 -9.70
C VAL A 185 24.12 -7.76 -10.27
N THR A 186 24.29 -7.42 -11.55
CA THR A 186 25.60 -7.36 -12.23
C THR A 186 26.33 -6.04 -11.99
N GLN A 187 25.68 -5.08 -11.37
CA GLN A 187 26.17 -3.71 -11.13
C GLN A 187 26.57 -2.95 -12.41
N THR A 188 25.88 -3.22 -13.50
CA THR A 188 26.11 -2.59 -14.81
C THR A 188 25.02 -1.61 -15.20
N ILE A 189 23.79 -1.81 -14.72
CA ILE A 189 22.61 -1.01 -15.08
C ILE A 189 22.08 -0.28 -13.85
N SER A 190 22.01 1.05 -13.93
CA SER A 190 21.38 1.86 -12.87
C SER A 190 19.88 1.99 -13.12
N LEU A 191 19.06 1.52 -12.17
CA LEU A 191 17.61 1.42 -12.22
C LEU A 191 16.97 2.37 -11.18
N SER A 192 16.84 3.65 -11.54
CA SER A 192 16.21 4.64 -10.66
C SER A 192 14.77 4.91 -11.10
N PRO A 193 13.75 4.56 -10.31
CA PRO A 193 12.36 4.88 -10.62
C PRO A 193 12.06 6.38 -10.51
N LEU A 194 12.95 7.15 -9.90
CA LEU A 194 12.86 8.61 -9.75
C LEU A 194 13.70 9.39 -10.76
N ALA A 195 14.32 8.71 -11.74
CA ALA A 195 15.11 9.38 -12.75
C ALA A 195 14.24 10.27 -13.65
N LYS A 196 14.69 11.51 -13.88
CA LYS A 196 13.99 12.48 -14.74
C LYS A 196 14.16 12.21 -16.25
N SER A 197 14.76 11.10 -16.64
CA SER A 197 15.00 10.71 -18.05
C SER A 197 13.73 10.32 -18.81
N MET A 198 12.58 10.81 -18.38
CA MET A 198 11.31 10.58 -19.06
C MET A 198 11.27 11.38 -20.37
N GLY A 199 11.30 10.68 -21.49
CA GLY A 199 11.08 11.30 -22.79
C GLY A 199 11.88 10.74 -23.96
N ASN A 200 12.99 10.05 -23.71
CA ASN A 200 13.72 9.40 -24.80
C ASN A 200 12.94 8.19 -25.29
N VAL A 201 12.69 8.16 -26.59
CA VAL A 201 12.05 7.01 -27.26
C VAL A 201 13.15 6.08 -27.72
N ASN A 202 13.10 4.84 -27.26
CA ASN A 202 13.92 3.74 -27.75
C ASN A 202 13.04 2.78 -28.56
N VAL A 203 13.67 1.96 -29.38
CA VAL A 203 13.00 0.88 -30.09
C VAL A 203 13.33 -0.44 -29.40
N LEU A 204 12.32 -1.07 -28.79
CA LEU A 204 12.42 -2.40 -28.17
C LEU A 204 11.59 -3.38 -29.00
N ASN A 205 12.21 -4.42 -29.51
CA ASN A 205 11.54 -5.45 -30.34
C ASN A 205 10.70 -4.84 -31.49
N GLY A 206 11.24 -3.83 -32.17
CA GLY A 206 10.57 -3.16 -33.30
C GLY A 206 9.48 -2.16 -32.89
N LYS A 207 9.21 -1.97 -31.62
CA LYS A 207 8.22 -1.00 -31.12
C LYS A 207 8.91 0.18 -30.45
N ALA A 208 8.41 1.38 -30.71
CA ALA A 208 8.85 2.58 -29.99
C ALA A 208 8.40 2.49 -28.52
N VAL A 209 9.34 2.44 -27.58
CA VAL A 209 9.09 2.46 -26.15
C VAL A 209 9.69 3.70 -25.52
N LYS A 210 8.94 4.30 -24.64
CA LYS A 210 9.38 5.49 -23.90
C LYS A 210 10.29 5.03 -22.75
N ASN A 211 11.53 5.49 -22.74
CA ASN A 211 12.46 5.22 -21.65
C ASN A 211 11.97 5.83 -20.35
N GLY A 212 12.18 5.12 -19.26
CA GLY A 212 11.91 5.58 -17.92
C GLY A 212 10.83 4.75 -17.21
N PHE A 213 10.81 4.90 -15.90
CA PHE A 213 9.86 4.19 -15.04
C PHE A 213 8.49 4.90 -15.04
N SER A 214 7.43 4.18 -15.36
CA SER A 214 6.07 4.66 -15.25
C SER A 214 5.47 4.24 -13.91
N MET A 215 5.41 5.18 -12.95
CA MET A 215 4.83 4.90 -11.63
C MET A 215 3.39 4.39 -11.73
N LYS A 216 2.56 5.08 -12.54
CA LYS A 216 1.16 4.69 -12.75
C LYS A 216 1.05 3.34 -13.46
N GLY A 217 1.87 3.10 -14.49
CA GLY A 217 1.88 1.80 -15.19
C GLY A 217 2.20 0.66 -14.24
N TRP A 218 3.29 0.75 -13.48
CA TRP A 218 3.66 -0.24 -12.48
C TRP A 218 2.54 -0.52 -11.46
N GLN A 219 1.89 0.52 -10.94
CA GLN A 219 0.79 0.36 -9.99
C GLN A 219 -0.41 -0.35 -10.62
N VAL A 220 -0.80 0.05 -11.82
CA VAL A 220 -1.92 -0.58 -12.55
C VAL A 220 -1.62 -2.03 -12.87
N ASP A 221 -0.42 -2.31 -13.36
CA ASP A 221 -0.03 -3.68 -13.74
C ASP A 221 0.00 -4.62 -12.53
N CYS A 222 0.53 -4.17 -11.38
CA CYS A 222 0.46 -4.95 -10.14
C CYS A 222 -0.99 -5.21 -9.71
N PHE A 223 -1.86 -4.21 -9.77
CA PHE A 223 -3.27 -4.39 -9.43
C PHE A 223 -3.97 -5.39 -10.37
N GLN A 224 -3.80 -5.24 -11.68
CA GLN A 224 -4.39 -6.14 -12.66
C GLN A 224 -3.84 -7.56 -12.49
N HIS A 225 -2.55 -7.68 -12.16
CA HIS A 225 -1.95 -9.00 -11.89
C HIS A 225 -2.60 -9.70 -10.71
N PHE A 226 -2.94 -8.99 -9.63
CA PHE A 226 -3.68 -9.58 -8.50
C PHE A 226 -5.03 -10.15 -8.95
N GLY A 227 -5.80 -9.36 -9.70
CA GLY A 227 -7.08 -9.80 -10.26
C GLY A 227 -6.93 -11.04 -11.16
N ASN A 228 -5.94 -11.03 -12.04
CA ASN A 228 -5.70 -12.13 -12.99
C ASN A 228 -5.21 -13.40 -12.28
N LYS A 229 -4.31 -13.27 -11.30
CA LYS A 229 -3.71 -14.41 -10.59
C LYS A 229 -4.75 -15.13 -9.70
N TYR A 230 -5.59 -14.36 -9.00
CA TYR A 230 -6.51 -14.90 -8.00
C TYR A 230 -7.98 -14.87 -8.42
N GLY A 231 -8.30 -14.45 -9.63
CA GLY A 231 -9.69 -14.30 -10.08
C GLY A 231 -10.46 -13.20 -9.32
N TYR A 232 -9.75 -12.24 -8.70
CA TYR A 232 -10.36 -11.19 -7.91
C TYR A 232 -11.00 -10.12 -8.80
N ILE A 233 -12.30 -9.91 -8.62
CA ILE A 233 -13.04 -8.84 -9.30
C ILE A 233 -13.15 -7.65 -8.35
N ALA A 234 -12.32 -6.65 -8.60
CA ALA A 234 -12.31 -5.43 -7.80
C ALA A 234 -13.60 -4.61 -7.99
N ASN A 235 -14.13 -4.08 -6.90
CA ASN A 235 -15.25 -3.17 -6.91
C ASN A 235 -14.91 -1.83 -7.58
N ALA A 236 -15.91 -1.03 -7.92
CA ALA A 236 -15.71 0.24 -8.61
C ALA A 236 -14.84 1.23 -7.81
N ASP A 237 -14.97 1.24 -6.48
CA ASP A 237 -14.17 2.06 -5.57
C ASP A 237 -12.69 1.64 -5.53
N GLU A 238 -12.40 0.35 -5.66
CA GLU A 238 -11.04 -0.18 -5.73
C GLU A 238 -10.40 0.04 -7.10
N ARG A 239 -11.17 -0.06 -8.20
CA ARG A 239 -10.67 0.17 -9.56
C ARG A 239 -10.17 1.58 -9.78
N PHE A 240 -10.79 2.56 -9.14
CA PHE A 240 -10.42 3.97 -9.26
C PHE A 240 -9.34 4.41 -8.26
N TYR A 241 -8.86 3.53 -7.40
CA TYR A 241 -7.79 3.84 -6.47
C TYR A 241 -6.48 4.28 -7.15
N TYR A 242 -6.36 4.01 -8.44
CA TYR A 242 -5.22 4.39 -9.27
C TYR A 242 -5.38 5.78 -9.89
N HIS A 243 -5.48 6.78 -9.03
CA HIS A 243 -5.17 8.18 -9.33
C HIS A 243 -5.44 8.66 -10.77
N ASP A 244 -6.69 8.72 -11.15
CA ASP A 244 -7.10 9.75 -12.06
C ASP A 244 -7.50 11.00 -11.22
N SER A 245 -7.06 12.19 -11.62
CA SER A 245 -7.49 13.46 -11.01
C SER A 245 -9.02 13.61 -11.04
N SER A 246 -9.70 12.93 -11.96
CA SER A 246 -11.14 12.77 -12.04
C SER A 246 -11.73 11.98 -10.87
N TYR A 247 -11.01 10.98 -10.32
CA TYR A 247 -11.52 10.22 -9.17
C TYR A 247 -11.49 11.01 -7.87
N SER A 248 -10.43 11.76 -7.61
CA SER A 248 -10.39 12.68 -6.47
C SER A 248 -11.55 13.66 -6.52
N SER A 249 -11.85 14.19 -7.72
CA SER A 249 -13.00 15.04 -7.96
C SER A 249 -14.34 14.30 -7.79
N TYR A 250 -14.44 13.05 -8.25
CA TYR A 250 -15.65 12.23 -8.12
C TYR A 250 -15.89 11.82 -6.67
N LYS A 251 -14.84 11.37 -5.95
CA LYS A 251 -14.90 11.05 -4.52
C LYS A 251 -15.34 12.27 -3.71
N ASN A 252 -14.79 13.44 -4.00
CA ASN A 252 -15.18 14.68 -3.34
C ASN A 252 -16.63 15.06 -3.66
N LYS A 253 -17.11 14.82 -4.89
CA LYS A 253 -18.52 15.06 -5.28
C LYS A 253 -19.46 14.13 -4.53
N ILE A 254 -19.13 12.82 -4.42
CA ILE A 254 -19.94 11.86 -3.64
C ILE A 254 -19.93 12.22 -2.15
N GLN A 255 -18.77 12.51 -1.58
CA GLN A 255 -18.69 12.93 -0.19
C GLN A 255 -19.49 14.21 0.07
N ASN A 256 -19.39 15.19 -0.80
CA ASN A 256 -20.18 16.42 -0.69
C ASN A 256 -21.68 16.16 -0.85
N LYS A 257 -22.09 15.25 -1.75
CA LYS A 257 -23.49 14.88 -1.92
C LYS A 257 -24.04 14.18 -0.65
N ILE A 258 -23.31 13.22 -0.10
CA ILE A 258 -23.68 12.53 1.16
C ILE A 258 -23.75 13.54 2.33
N ILE A 259 -22.77 14.44 2.42
CA ILE A 259 -22.78 15.49 3.45
C ILE A 259 -24.02 16.38 3.29
N HIS A 260 -24.34 16.76 2.06
CA HIS A 260 -25.53 17.60 1.78
C HIS A 260 -26.83 16.90 2.16
N GLU A 261 -27.01 15.64 1.76
CA GLU A 261 -28.19 14.83 2.11
C GLU A 261 -28.34 14.69 3.63
N VAL A 262 -27.26 14.38 4.34
CA VAL A 262 -27.27 14.28 5.81
C VAL A 262 -27.55 15.65 6.46
N MET A 263 -27.09 16.75 5.89
CA MET A 263 -27.39 18.10 6.40
C MET A 263 -28.83 18.49 6.18
N GLU A 264 -29.45 18.09 5.07
CA GLU A 264 -30.88 18.30 4.80
C GLU A 264 -31.74 17.46 5.76
N ASP A 265 -31.45 16.16 5.93
CA ASP A 265 -32.11 15.30 6.92
C ASP A 265 -32.07 15.91 8.34
N MET A 266 -30.91 16.45 8.73
CA MET A 266 -30.75 17.10 10.06
C MET A 266 -31.54 18.42 10.14
N LYS A 267 -31.77 19.12 9.04
CA LYS A 267 -32.62 20.32 9.03
C LYS A 267 -34.09 19.94 9.17
N GLU A 268 -34.54 18.88 8.48
CA GLU A 268 -35.90 18.37 8.59
C GLU A 268 -36.21 17.89 10.00
N GLU A 269 -35.28 17.10 10.62
CA GLU A 269 -35.40 16.69 12.02
C GLU A 269 -35.47 17.90 12.99
N ARG A 270 -34.67 18.94 12.75
CA ARG A 270 -34.74 20.19 13.53
C ARG A 270 -36.09 20.91 13.36
N GLN A 271 -36.63 20.99 12.15
CA GLN A 271 -37.95 21.58 11.90
C GLN A 271 -39.06 20.77 12.59
N PHE A 272 -38.98 19.44 12.56
CA PHE A 272 -39.91 18.56 13.25
C PHE A 272 -39.82 18.76 14.77
N MET A 273 -38.62 18.85 15.35
CA MET A 273 -38.41 19.07 16.80
C MET A 273 -38.79 20.48 17.25
N THR A 274 -38.69 21.49 16.40
CA THR A 274 -39.15 22.86 16.72
C THR A 274 -40.67 23.01 16.61
N GLY A 275 -41.37 22.14 15.87
CA GLY A 275 -42.80 22.06 15.80
C GLY A 275 -43.46 21.42 17.04
N ALA A 276 -42.75 20.61 17.81
CA ALA A 276 -43.17 20.01 19.04
C ALA A 276 -42.88 20.94 20.24
N ARG A 277 -43.81 21.84 20.56
CA ARG A 277 -43.75 22.67 21.76
C ARG A 277 -43.68 21.79 23.03
N ASN A 278 -42.63 21.94 23.80
CA ASN A 278 -42.35 21.42 25.15
C ASN A 278 -41.45 20.18 25.26
N ILE A 279 -40.20 20.27 24.86
CA ILE A 279 -39.12 19.56 25.56
C ILE A 279 -37.89 20.44 25.59
N THR A 280 -37.69 21.10 26.72
CA THR A 280 -36.51 21.90 27.07
C THR A 280 -35.43 20.92 27.55
N LEU A 281 -34.67 20.38 26.67
CA LEU A 281 -33.31 19.85 26.93
C LEU A 281 -32.64 19.53 25.57
N ILE A 282 -32.23 20.58 24.87
CA ILE A 282 -31.43 20.42 23.70
C ILE A 282 -29.98 20.53 24.12
N LEU A 283 -29.35 19.39 24.26
CA LEU A 283 -27.91 19.25 24.18
C LEU A 283 -27.45 19.93 22.89
N HIS A 284 -26.76 21.05 22.98
CA HIS A 284 -26.07 21.63 21.84
C HIS A 284 -25.08 20.59 21.32
N PRO A 285 -25.28 20.02 20.11
CA PRO A 285 -24.36 19.01 19.61
C PRO A 285 -22.98 19.66 19.45
N THR A 286 -22.02 19.14 20.16
CA THR A 286 -20.63 19.56 19.96
C THR A 286 -20.20 19.17 18.57
N LYS A 287 -19.25 19.93 17.95
CA LYS A 287 -18.66 19.54 16.65
C LYS A 287 -18.20 18.09 16.62
N LYS A 288 -17.83 17.53 17.77
CA LYS A 288 -17.38 16.16 17.97
C LYS A 288 -18.55 15.14 17.85
N SER A 289 -19.73 15.41 18.43
CA SER A 289 -20.89 14.53 18.35
C SER A 289 -21.51 14.51 16.95
N VAL A 290 -21.53 15.66 16.26
CA VAL A 290 -21.98 15.74 14.85
C VAL A 290 -21.04 14.96 13.94
N LYS A 291 -19.71 15.08 14.12
CA LYS A 291 -18.72 14.33 13.33
C LYS A 291 -18.84 12.81 13.55
N LEU A 292 -19.12 12.38 14.78
CA LEU A 292 -19.30 10.96 15.11
C LEU A 292 -20.58 10.38 14.50
N TYR A 293 -21.70 11.11 14.58
CA TYR A 293 -22.97 10.74 13.97
C TYR A 293 -22.86 10.65 12.45
N LEU A 294 -22.18 11.62 11.80
CA LEU A 294 -21.90 11.60 10.36
C LEU A 294 -21.06 10.39 9.97
N LYS A 295 -20.01 10.05 10.72
CA LYS A 295 -19.18 8.87 10.47
C LYS A 295 -20.02 7.58 10.54
N GLN A 296 -20.93 7.48 11.51
CA GLN A 296 -21.74 6.28 11.72
C GLN A 296 -22.81 6.13 10.62
N LYS A 297 -23.46 7.22 10.22
CA LYS A 297 -24.47 7.20 9.14
C LYS A 297 -23.83 6.93 7.78
N ILE A 298 -22.67 7.51 7.48
CA ILE A 298 -21.88 7.19 6.27
C ILE A 298 -21.48 5.71 6.25
N LYS A 299 -21.05 5.15 7.37
CA LYS A 299 -20.71 3.73 7.49
C LYS A 299 -21.93 2.84 7.22
N ASN A 300 -23.10 3.20 7.75
CA ASN A 300 -24.34 2.44 7.53
C ASN A 300 -24.83 2.53 6.07
N ILE A 301 -24.76 3.71 5.44
CA ILE A 301 -25.13 3.89 4.01
C ILE A 301 -24.18 3.09 3.10
N LEU A 302 -22.88 3.04 3.41
CA LEU A 302 -21.93 2.22 2.67
C LEU A 302 -22.21 0.71 2.84
N LEU A 303 -22.63 0.28 4.02
CA LEU A 303 -23.01 -1.12 4.30
C LEU A 303 -24.35 -1.49 3.65
N GLU A 304 -25.32 -0.58 3.62
CA GLU A 304 -26.64 -0.80 2.99
C GLU A 304 -26.53 -0.86 1.46
N ASN A 305 -25.63 -0.09 0.85
CA ASN A 305 -25.38 -0.15 -0.60
C ASN A 305 -24.56 -1.39 -1.02
N GLU A 306 -23.92 -2.11 -0.10
CA GLU A 306 -23.28 -3.41 -0.35
C GLU A 306 -24.29 -4.57 -0.41
N LEU A 307 -25.52 -4.37 0.06
CA LEU A 307 -26.60 -5.40 0.06
C LEU A 307 -27.52 -5.36 -1.18
N VAL A 308 -27.28 -4.45 -2.13
CA VAL A 308 -28.19 -4.22 -3.28
C VAL A 308 -27.51 -4.42 -4.65
N ILE A 309 -26.30 -5.04 -4.71
CA ILE A 309 -25.71 -5.44 -6.01
C ILE A 309 -25.25 -6.89 -5.95
#